data_5fc3bcbf284ab34c1c2795f46fd2ddbd
#
_entry.id   5fc3bcbf284ab34c1c2795f46fd2ddbd
#
_cell.length_a   1.000
_cell.length_b   1.000
_cell.length_c   1.000
_cell.angle_alpha   90.00
_cell.angle_beta   90.00
_cell.angle_gamma   90.00
#
_symmetry.space_group_name_H-M   'P 1'
#
loop_
_entity.id
_entity.type
_entity.pdbx_description
1 polymer ?
#
loop_
_entity_poly.entity_id
_entity_poly.type
_entity_poly.pdbx_seq_one_letter_code
_entity_poly.pdbx_strand_id
1 'polypeptide(L)'
;FDEADALFGRRTEVRDSHDRYANLESAYLLQRLESFDGLCILATNLRANIDEAFTRRLDVLVDFPLPDVGHRLALWDRSLGTALPREADVDLAFCAEAFEMAGGAIRSAAITAAYLAAADDGVLRMSHVVSGIHREFRKLGRLTIEQEFGPYWELVERP
;
A
#
# COMPACT_ATOMS: atom_id res chain seq x y z
N PHE A 1 -13.81 -9.63 1.88
CA PHE A 1 -13.22 -9.74 3.23
C PHE A 1 -11.81 -9.20 3.18
N ASP A 2 -11.53 -8.17 3.98
CA ASP A 2 -10.18 -7.67 4.20
C ASP A 2 -9.57 -8.31 5.45
N GLU A 3 -8.24 -8.33 5.55
CA GLU A 3 -7.51 -9.00 6.64
C GLU A 3 -7.94 -10.46 6.84
N ALA A 4 -8.05 -11.19 5.73
CA ALA A 4 -8.57 -12.56 5.74
C ALA A 4 -7.73 -13.53 6.59
N ASP A 5 -6.46 -13.24 6.84
CA ASP A 5 -5.59 -13.99 7.73
C ASP A 5 -6.06 -13.97 9.20
N ALA A 6 -6.79 -12.93 9.63
CA ALA A 6 -7.38 -12.88 10.95
C ALA A 6 -8.52 -13.91 11.12
N LEU A 7 -9.25 -14.21 10.04
CA LEU A 7 -10.36 -15.17 10.05
C LEU A 7 -9.92 -16.58 9.68
N PHE A 8 -8.94 -16.72 8.81
CA PHE A 8 -8.51 -17.97 8.17
C PHE A 8 -7.04 -18.29 8.45
N GLY A 9 -6.49 -17.73 9.52
CA GLY A 9 -5.14 -17.99 9.97
C GLY A 9 -4.92 -19.47 10.33
N ARG A 10 -3.63 -19.87 10.40
CA ARG A 10 -3.24 -21.22 10.81
C ARG A 10 -3.86 -21.54 12.16
N ARG A 11 -4.45 -22.74 12.26
CA ARG A 11 -5.04 -23.24 13.49
C ARG A 11 -3.99 -23.26 14.60
N THR A 12 -4.29 -22.59 15.70
CA THR A 12 -3.49 -22.70 16.93
C THR A 12 -3.71 -24.05 17.58
N GLU A 13 -2.68 -24.60 18.22
CA GLU A 13 -2.87 -25.75 19.11
C GLU A 13 -3.87 -25.37 20.20
N VAL A 14 -4.90 -26.18 20.34
CA VAL A 14 -5.94 -25.96 21.34
C VAL A 14 -5.34 -26.12 22.75
N ARG A 15 -5.07 -24.98 23.39
CA ARG A 15 -4.59 -24.93 24.79
C ARG A 15 -5.69 -24.56 25.79
N ASP A 16 -6.71 -23.83 25.29
CA ASP A 16 -7.87 -23.47 26.12
C ASP A 16 -9.18 -23.48 25.31
N SER A 17 -10.28 -23.09 25.97
CA SER A 17 -11.62 -23.03 25.37
C SER A 17 -11.72 -21.96 24.27
N HIS A 18 -10.94 -20.88 24.33
CA HIS A 18 -10.95 -19.78 23.38
C HIS A 18 -10.42 -20.24 22.02
N ASP A 19 -9.32 -21.02 22.01
CA ASP A 19 -8.74 -21.58 20.78
C ASP A 19 -9.70 -22.54 20.08
N ARG A 20 -10.51 -23.29 20.86
CA ARG A 20 -11.52 -24.17 20.30
C ARG A 20 -12.63 -23.41 19.58
N TYR A 21 -13.10 -22.29 20.12
CA TYR A 21 -14.13 -21.46 19.49
C TYR A 21 -13.63 -20.80 18.21
N ALA A 22 -12.42 -20.24 18.21
CA ALA A 22 -11.80 -19.64 17.01
C ALA A 22 -11.66 -20.66 15.87
N ASN A 23 -11.23 -21.89 16.17
CA ASN A 23 -11.14 -22.97 15.18
C ASN A 23 -12.52 -23.40 14.64
N LEU A 24 -13.57 -23.33 15.46
CA LEU A 24 -14.95 -23.66 15.06
C LEU A 24 -15.52 -22.58 14.13
N GLU A 25 -15.29 -21.32 14.44
CA GLU A 25 -15.70 -20.18 13.60
C GLU A 25 -15.03 -20.22 12.22
N SER A 26 -13.73 -20.46 12.17
CA SER A 26 -13.00 -20.64 10.92
C SER A 26 -13.54 -21.79 10.07
N ALA A 27 -13.86 -22.92 10.70
CA ALA A 27 -14.44 -24.08 10.01
C ALA A 27 -15.85 -23.77 9.46
N TYR A 28 -16.68 -23.05 10.23
CA TYR A 28 -18.00 -22.63 9.80
C TYR A 28 -17.93 -21.66 8.62
N LEU A 29 -17.03 -20.66 8.67
CA LEU A 29 -16.83 -19.71 7.57
C LEU A 29 -16.36 -20.40 6.30
N LEU A 30 -15.47 -21.40 6.41
CA LEU A 30 -15.06 -22.22 5.28
C LEU A 30 -16.24 -22.93 4.61
N GLN A 31 -17.09 -23.58 5.41
CA GLN A 31 -18.29 -24.25 4.89
C GLN A 31 -19.26 -23.28 4.22
N ARG A 32 -19.40 -22.07 4.77
CA ARG A 32 -20.27 -21.04 4.18
C ARG A 32 -19.71 -20.52 2.85
N LEU A 33 -18.39 -20.34 2.73
CA LEU A 33 -17.73 -19.98 1.49
C LEU A 33 -17.94 -21.02 0.39
N GLU A 34 -17.80 -22.32 0.71
CA GLU A 34 -18.04 -23.42 -0.23
C GLU A 34 -19.50 -23.49 -0.74
N SER A 35 -20.45 -23.03 0.04
CA SER A 35 -21.88 -23.04 -0.30
C SER A 35 -22.38 -21.70 -0.86
N PHE A 36 -21.52 -20.68 -0.93
CA PHE A 36 -21.89 -19.35 -1.39
C PHE A 36 -21.90 -19.29 -2.93
N ASP A 37 -23.08 -19.04 -3.50
CA ASP A 37 -23.24 -18.85 -4.95
C ASP A 37 -23.04 -17.39 -5.34
N GLY A 38 -21.78 -16.94 -5.35
CA GLY A 38 -21.40 -15.58 -5.67
C GLY A 38 -19.90 -15.37 -5.67
N LEU A 39 -19.45 -14.18 -6.05
CA LEU A 39 -18.03 -13.81 -6.01
C LEU A 39 -17.63 -13.44 -4.59
N CYS A 40 -16.65 -14.16 -4.03
CA CYS A 40 -16.01 -13.84 -2.76
C CYS A 40 -14.56 -13.41 -3.01
N ILE A 41 -14.20 -12.21 -2.57
CA ILE A 41 -12.85 -11.67 -2.68
C ILE A 41 -12.26 -11.56 -1.28
N LEU A 42 -11.10 -12.16 -1.08
CA LEU A 42 -10.36 -12.14 0.17
C LEU A 42 -9.06 -11.38 -0.04
N ALA A 43 -8.76 -10.45 0.84
CA ALA A 43 -7.50 -9.71 0.82
C ALA A 43 -6.72 -9.96 2.10
N THR A 44 -5.41 -10.11 1.98
CA THR A 44 -4.48 -10.24 3.10
C THR A 44 -3.10 -9.73 2.73
N ASN A 45 -2.38 -9.18 3.69
CA ASN A 45 -0.96 -8.85 3.60
C ASN A 45 -0.07 -9.95 4.24
N LEU A 46 -0.67 -10.97 4.86
CA LEU A 46 0.01 -12.05 5.59
C LEU A 46 -0.33 -13.43 5.03
N ARG A 47 -0.14 -13.61 3.71
CA ARG A 47 -0.43 -14.88 3.02
C ARG A 47 0.15 -16.11 3.72
N ALA A 48 1.35 -16.01 4.29
CA ALA A 48 2.00 -17.10 5.01
C ALA A 48 1.24 -17.58 6.24
N ASN A 49 0.34 -16.75 6.76
CA ASN A 49 -0.49 -17.06 7.93
C ASN A 49 -1.79 -17.78 7.56
N ILE A 50 -2.19 -17.78 6.29
CA ILE A 50 -3.41 -18.48 5.84
C ILE A 50 -3.20 -19.99 5.90
N ASP A 51 -4.18 -20.72 6.43
CA ASP A 51 -4.18 -22.18 6.48
C ASP A 51 -4.17 -22.78 5.06
N GLU A 52 -3.33 -23.77 4.84
CA GLU A 52 -3.20 -24.47 3.55
C GLU A 52 -4.52 -25.11 3.10
N ALA A 53 -5.29 -25.66 4.04
CA ALA A 53 -6.60 -26.24 3.75
C ALA A 53 -7.58 -25.20 3.17
N PHE A 54 -7.42 -23.93 3.54
CA PHE A 54 -8.18 -22.83 3.00
C PHE A 54 -7.68 -22.43 1.60
N THR A 55 -6.38 -22.32 1.41
CA THR A 55 -5.78 -21.96 0.11
C THR A 55 -6.22 -22.91 -1.01
N ARG A 56 -6.41 -24.19 -0.71
CA ARG A 56 -6.87 -25.21 -1.67
C ARG A 56 -8.31 -25.01 -2.16
N ARG A 57 -9.09 -24.13 -1.53
CA ARG A 57 -10.49 -23.82 -1.86
C ARG A 57 -10.65 -22.54 -2.65
N LEU A 58 -9.57 -21.81 -2.85
CA LEU A 58 -9.57 -20.60 -3.67
C LEU A 58 -9.44 -20.97 -5.15
N ASP A 59 -10.36 -20.48 -5.97
CA ASP A 59 -10.33 -20.68 -7.42
C ASP A 59 -9.19 -19.91 -8.08
N VAL A 60 -8.91 -18.71 -7.57
CA VAL A 60 -7.88 -17.82 -8.12
C VAL A 60 -7.11 -17.16 -6.99
N LEU A 61 -5.81 -17.07 -7.16
CA LEU A 61 -4.92 -16.35 -6.27
C LEU A 61 -4.18 -15.28 -7.07
N VAL A 62 -4.29 -14.03 -6.61
CA VAL A 62 -3.66 -12.88 -7.26
C VAL A 62 -2.69 -12.24 -6.28
N ASP A 63 -1.42 -12.20 -6.67
CA ASP A 63 -0.40 -11.50 -5.91
C ASP A 63 -0.27 -10.05 -6.40
N PHE A 64 -0.14 -9.11 -5.46
CA PHE A 64 0.15 -7.70 -5.73
C PHE A 64 1.57 -7.38 -5.25
N PRO A 65 2.60 -7.62 -6.08
CA PRO A 65 3.97 -7.28 -5.73
C PRO A 65 4.18 -5.76 -5.66
N LEU A 66 5.30 -5.35 -5.09
CA LEU A 66 5.73 -3.95 -5.22
C LEU A 66 5.83 -3.57 -6.70
N PRO A 67 5.34 -2.40 -7.10
CA PRO A 67 5.36 -1.97 -8.49
C PRO A 67 6.80 -1.72 -8.95
N ASP A 68 7.11 -2.10 -10.19
CA ASP A 68 8.35 -1.73 -10.88
C ASP A 68 8.38 -0.22 -11.22
N VAL A 69 9.51 0.24 -11.77
CA VAL A 69 9.71 1.68 -12.10
C VAL A 69 8.61 2.20 -13.03
N GLY A 70 8.26 1.44 -14.06
CA GLY A 70 7.23 1.86 -15.03
C GLY A 70 5.84 1.96 -14.39
N HIS A 71 5.49 0.98 -13.56
CA HIS A 71 4.24 1.01 -12.81
C HIS A 71 4.22 2.12 -11.76
N ARG A 72 5.34 2.39 -11.07
CA ARG A 72 5.44 3.52 -10.13
C ARG A 72 5.26 4.86 -10.84
N LEU A 73 5.87 5.05 -12.01
CA LEU A 73 5.68 6.26 -12.80
C LEU A 73 4.21 6.49 -13.17
N ALA A 74 3.55 5.44 -13.67
CA ALA A 74 2.12 5.51 -13.99
C ALA A 74 1.24 5.78 -12.75
N LEU A 75 1.60 5.22 -11.59
CA LEU A 75 0.91 5.48 -10.33
C LEU A 75 1.07 6.92 -9.85
N TRP A 76 2.28 7.50 -9.97
CA TRP A 76 2.53 8.90 -9.66
C TRP A 76 1.69 9.82 -10.53
N ASP A 77 1.77 9.63 -11.85
CA ASP A 77 1.03 10.46 -12.82
C ASP A 77 -0.49 10.38 -12.59
N ARG A 78 -1.01 9.17 -12.42
CA ARG A 78 -2.43 8.94 -12.16
C ARG A 78 -2.89 9.52 -10.82
N SER A 79 -2.06 9.42 -9.77
CA SER A 79 -2.42 9.89 -8.43
C SER A 79 -2.43 11.40 -8.31
N LEU A 80 -1.53 12.08 -9.00
CA LEU A 80 -1.51 13.54 -9.07
C LEU A 80 -2.59 14.08 -10.01
N GLY A 81 -2.99 13.29 -11.02
CA GLY A 81 -4.03 13.69 -11.97
C GLY A 81 -3.65 14.94 -12.77
N THR A 82 -4.66 15.63 -13.30
CA THR A 82 -4.52 16.84 -14.12
C THR A 82 -5.22 18.06 -13.52
N ALA A 83 -5.74 17.94 -12.30
CA ALA A 83 -6.51 19.01 -11.66
C ALA A 83 -5.64 20.20 -11.22
N LEU A 84 -4.37 19.94 -10.85
CA LEU A 84 -3.41 20.96 -10.51
C LEU A 84 -2.42 21.16 -11.65
N PRO A 85 -2.14 22.41 -12.06
CA PRO A 85 -1.02 22.70 -12.95
C PRO A 85 0.29 22.19 -12.34
N ARG A 86 1.19 21.69 -13.17
CA ARG A 86 2.52 21.22 -12.75
C ARG A 86 3.59 22.12 -13.34
N GLU A 87 4.53 22.54 -12.51
CA GLU A 87 5.74 23.19 -12.98
C GLU A 87 6.64 22.22 -13.75
N ALA A 88 7.52 22.77 -14.59
CA ALA A 88 8.45 21.98 -15.39
C ALA A 88 9.54 21.27 -14.56
N ASP A 89 9.69 21.63 -13.29
CA ASP A 89 10.63 21.03 -12.36
C ASP A 89 10.16 19.68 -11.78
N VAL A 90 8.88 19.32 -11.96
CA VAL A 90 8.30 18.09 -11.43
C VAL A 90 8.80 16.87 -12.20
N ASP A 91 9.76 16.16 -11.60
CA ASP A 91 10.40 14.97 -12.17
C ASP A 91 9.84 13.69 -11.57
N LEU A 92 8.73 13.19 -12.13
CA LEU A 92 8.10 11.95 -11.71
C LEU A 92 8.91 10.71 -12.12
N ALA A 93 9.76 10.82 -13.16
CA ALA A 93 10.64 9.72 -13.56
C ALA A 93 11.69 9.49 -12.49
N PHE A 94 12.32 10.53 -11.98
CA PHE A 94 13.21 10.44 -10.82
C PHE A 94 12.47 9.84 -9.61
N CYS A 95 11.27 10.33 -9.29
CA CYS A 95 10.50 9.79 -8.15
C CYS A 95 10.23 8.29 -8.30
N ALA A 96 9.91 7.83 -9.51
CA ALA A 96 9.64 6.43 -9.78
C ALA A 96 10.90 5.55 -9.69
N GLU A 97 12.05 6.08 -10.08
CA GLU A 97 13.33 5.37 -10.07
C GLU A 97 13.95 5.33 -8.67
N ALA A 98 14.06 6.48 -8.01
CA ALA A 98 14.75 6.63 -6.73
C ALA A 98 13.96 6.05 -5.55
N PHE A 99 12.63 6.15 -5.56
CA PHE A 99 11.82 5.76 -4.40
C PHE A 99 11.04 4.47 -4.66
N GLU A 100 11.51 3.37 -4.07
CA GLU A 100 10.80 2.10 -4.07
C GLU A 100 9.64 2.18 -3.07
N MET A 101 8.43 2.43 -3.59
CA MET A 101 7.21 2.65 -2.80
C MET A 101 6.06 1.78 -3.31
N ALA A 102 5.25 1.28 -2.38
CA ALA A 102 3.98 0.63 -2.70
C ALA A 102 2.97 1.64 -3.26
N GLY A 103 2.00 1.16 -4.05
CA GLY A 103 1.00 2.03 -4.68
C GLY A 103 0.19 2.88 -3.71
N GLY A 104 -0.15 2.35 -2.53
CA GLY A 104 -0.81 3.10 -1.46
C GLY A 104 0.04 4.24 -0.91
N ALA A 105 1.35 4.01 -0.73
CA ALA A 105 2.29 5.03 -0.28
C ALA A 105 2.50 6.13 -1.34
N ILE A 106 2.61 5.77 -2.62
CA ILE A 106 2.67 6.74 -3.72
C ILE A 106 1.42 7.62 -3.73
N ARG A 107 0.23 7.02 -3.63
CA ARG A 107 -1.03 7.76 -3.56
C ARG A 107 -1.08 8.72 -2.38
N SER A 108 -0.66 8.27 -1.21
CA SER A 108 -0.64 9.07 0.02
C SER A 108 0.30 10.27 -0.10
N ALA A 109 1.51 10.06 -0.63
CA ALA A 109 2.48 11.10 -0.90
C ALA A 109 1.98 12.11 -1.95
N ALA A 110 1.36 11.62 -3.04
CA ALA A 110 0.77 12.47 -4.09
C ALA A 110 -0.37 13.34 -3.56
N ILE A 111 -1.25 12.80 -2.73
CA ILE A 111 -2.32 13.57 -2.07
C ILE A 111 -1.72 14.65 -1.18
N THR A 112 -0.70 14.31 -0.38
CA THR A 112 -0.01 15.28 0.47
C THR A 112 0.62 16.40 -0.36
N ALA A 113 1.30 16.07 -1.46
CA ALA A 113 1.88 17.04 -2.39
C ALA A 113 0.81 17.97 -2.98
N ALA A 114 -0.34 17.41 -3.37
CA ALA A 114 -1.45 18.19 -3.91
C ALA A 114 -2.04 19.16 -2.87
N TYR A 115 -2.18 18.74 -1.61
CA TYR A 115 -2.62 19.63 -0.53
C TYR A 115 -1.61 20.75 -0.26
N LEU A 116 -0.31 20.46 -0.28
CA LEU A 116 0.74 21.47 -0.11
C LEU A 116 0.70 22.49 -1.25
N ALA A 117 0.60 22.04 -2.49
CA ALA A 117 0.47 22.91 -3.65
C ALA A 117 -0.79 23.78 -3.59
N ALA A 118 -1.94 23.20 -3.19
CA ALA A 118 -3.18 23.96 -3.04
C ALA A 118 -3.14 24.99 -1.91
N ALA A 119 -2.34 24.75 -0.86
CA ALA A 119 -2.14 25.70 0.24
C ALA A 119 -1.16 26.83 -0.12
N ASP A 120 -0.33 26.65 -1.13
CA ASP A 120 0.60 27.67 -1.65
C ASP A 120 -0.13 28.53 -2.72
N ASP A 121 0.14 28.32 -3.97
CA ASP A 121 -0.43 29.10 -5.09
C ASP A 121 -1.25 28.24 -6.08
N GLY A 122 -1.48 26.98 -5.75
CA GLY A 122 -2.24 26.03 -6.56
C GLY A 122 -1.44 25.41 -7.70
N VAL A 123 -0.11 25.56 -7.69
CA VAL A 123 0.79 24.96 -8.70
C VAL A 123 1.68 23.90 -8.06
N LEU A 124 1.66 22.69 -8.61
CA LEU A 124 2.48 21.60 -8.12
C LEU A 124 3.94 21.77 -8.53
N ARG A 125 4.84 21.77 -7.56
CA ARG A 125 6.30 21.82 -7.72
C ARG A 125 6.97 20.57 -7.17
N MET A 126 8.21 20.34 -7.56
CA MET A 126 9.00 19.23 -7.04
C MET A 126 9.17 19.30 -5.51
N SER A 127 9.25 20.49 -4.93
CA SER A 127 9.30 20.68 -3.46
C SER A 127 8.09 20.06 -2.74
N HIS A 128 6.88 20.20 -3.30
CA HIS A 128 5.66 19.60 -2.74
C HIS A 128 5.70 18.07 -2.81
N VAL A 129 6.20 17.52 -3.95
CA VAL A 129 6.33 16.07 -4.14
C VAL A 129 7.34 15.48 -3.16
N VAL A 130 8.52 16.09 -3.03
CA VAL A 130 9.57 15.70 -2.09
C VAL A 130 9.06 15.74 -0.65
N SER A 131 8.37 16.81 -0.26
CA SER A 131 7.74 16.92 1.07
C SER A 131 6.70 15.83 1.31
N GLY A 132 5.90 15.50 0.30
CA GLY A 132 4.93 14.40 0.36
C GLY A 132 5.60 13.04 0.59
N ILE A 133 6.68 12.75 -0.13
CA ILE A 133 7.47 11.51 0.02
C ILE A 133 8.11 11.47 1.41
N HIS A 134 8.74 12.55 1.84
CA HIS A 134 9.38 12.63 3.15
C HIS A 134 8.39 12.36 4.30
N ARG A 135 7.19 12.99 4.25
CA ARG A 135 6.14 12.75 5.25
C ARG A 135 5.65 11.32 5.26
N GLU A 136 5.52 10.68 4.09
CA GLU A 136 5.14 9.28 4.00
C GLU A 136 6.23 8.35 4.56
N PHE A 137 7.51 8.62 4.30
CA PHE A 137 8.63 7.87 4.90
C PHE A 137 8.63 7.98 6.42
N ARG A 138 8.45 9.17 6.97
CA ARG A 138 8.33 9.37 8.42
C ARG A 138 7.16 8.59 9.02
N LYS A 139 6.00 8.61 8.38
CA LYS A 139 4.81 7.85 8.80
C LYS A 139 5.07 6.35 8.82
N LEU A 140 5.83 5.83 7.86
CA LEU A 140 6.19 4.42 7.76
C LEU A 140 7.41 4.02 8.62
N GLY A 141 7.98 4.96 9.37
CA GLY A 141 9.20 4.73 10.14
C GLY A 141 10.45 4.50 9.30
N ARG A 142 10.41 4.86 8.02
CA ARG A 142 11.54 4.76 7.09
C ARG A 142 12.48 5.94 7.28
N LEU A 143 13.77 5.67 7.28
CA LEU A 143 14.80 6.71 7.31
C LEU A 143 14.81 7.50 6.01
N THR A 144 15.02 8.81 6.13
CA THR A 144 15.25 9.70 4.99
C THR A 144 16.74 9.74 4.71
N ILE A 145 17.15 9.27 3.54
CA ILE A 145 18.57 9.13 3.17
C ILE A 145 18.88 10.10 2.02
N GLU A 146 19.89 10.94 2.20
CA GLU A 146 20.32 11.94 1.22
C GLU A 146 20.54 11.35 -0.18
N GLN A 147 21.17 10.18 -0.25
CA GLN A 147 21.45 9.50 -1.52
C GLN A 147 20.18 9.14 -2.32
N GLU A 148 19.07 8.83 -1.64
CA GLU A 148 17.79 8.53 -2.31
C GLU A 148 17.14 9.78 -2.88
N PHE A 149 17.28 10.93 -2.21
CA PHE A 149 16.72 12.21 -2.66
C PHE A 149 17.62 12.91 -3.69
N GLY A 150 18.90 12.57 -3.77
CA GLY A 150 19.84 13.03 -4.77
C GLY A 150 19.80 14.56 -4.97
N PRO A 151 19.53 15.05 -6.20
CA PRO A 151 19.52 16.48 -6.50
C PRO A 151 18.43 17.27 -5.77
N TYR A 152 17.44 16.56 -5.19
CA TYR A 152 16.31 17.16 -4.48
C TYR A 152 16.47 17.14 -2.96
N TRP A 153 17.63 16.76 -2.44
CA TRP A 153 17.88 16.69 -0.99
C TRP A 153 17.65 18.02 -0.27
N GLU A 154 18.02 19.13 -0.91
CA GLU A 154 17.83 20.46 -0.32
C GLU A 154 16.34 20.86 -0.16
N LEU A 155 15.43 20.15 -0.87
CA LEU A 155 13.98 20.34 -0.76
C LEU A 155 13.34 19.53 0.39
N VAL A 156 14.11 18.65 1.04
CA VAL A 156 13.63 17.88 2.18
C VAL A 156 13.47 18.82 3.37
N GLU A 157 12.25 18.93 3.92
CA GLU A 157 11.99 19.70 5.14
C GLU A 157 12.86 19.14 6.28
N ARG A 158 13.78 19.94 6.77
CA ARG A 158 14.51 19.62 8.00
C ARG A 158 13.59 19.92 9.19
N PRO A 159 13.54 19.03 10.21
CA PRO A 159 12.70 19.23 11.39
C PRO A 159 13.10 20.49 12.19
#